data_c96527d670b9afa198215dd91a1a0afe
#
_entry.id   c96527d670b9afa198215dd91a1a0afe
#
_cell.length_a   1.000
_cell.length_b   1.000
_cell.length_c   1.000
_cell.angle_alpha   90.00
_cell.angle_beta   90.00
_cell.angle_gamma   90.00
#
_symmetry.space_group_name_H-M   'P 1'
#
loop_
_entity.id
_entity.type
_entity.pdbx_description
1 polymer ?
#
loop_
_entity_poly.entity_id
_entity_poly.type
_entity_poly.pdbx_seq_one_letter_code
_entity_poly.pdbx_strand_id
1 'polypeptide(L)'
;MYKKEEIPVIEPKDVIIGNADASVTITEFVDYESEKCAQVHELVKKVMLDFNKKVNFNFRHFPLVKIHQRAHKAAEAAIGAAQEGKFLEMHEMLLQNRRHLGTITLKSYAKEIGITNKSFLNDLINSKYGWFVQDDLKDGIDLGVKEVPTFFINGEKLEGNINIKSLTDFINDALKKKKTRKAA
;
A
#
# COMPACT_ATOMS: atom_id res chain seq x y z
N MET A 1 -27.38 -14.80 -19.65
CA MET A 1 -26.02 -14.37 -20.05
C MET A 1 -25.51 -13.45 -18.95
N TYR A 2 -24.73 -13.95 -17.99
CA TYR A 2 -24.15 -13.12 -16.93
C TYR A 2 -23.07 -12.25 -17.55
N LYS A 3 -23.22 -10.91 -17.51
CA LYS A 3 -22.14 -9.99 -17.83
C LYS A 3 -21.00 -10.28 -16.83
N LYS A 4 -19.86 -10.74 -17.34
CA LYS A 4 -18.63 -10.79 -16.57
C LYS A 4 -18.32 -9.32 -16.19
N GLU A 5 -18.46 -8.96 -14.93
CA GLU A 5 -17.95 -7.68 -14.45
C GLU A 5 -16.45 -7.68 -14.73
N GLU A 6 -16.01 -6.80 -15.61
CA GLU A 6 -14.59 -6.56 -15.82
C GLU A 6 -14.06 -5.91 -14.54
N ILE A 7 -13.27 -6.67 -13.78
CA ILE A 7 -12.56 -6.13 -12.62
C ILE A 7 -11.56 -5.10 -13.16
N PRO A 8 -11.65 -3.83 -12.74
CA PRO A 8 -10.75 -2.82 -13.24
C PRO A 8 -9.31 -3.19 -12.87
N VAL A 9 -8.44 -3.23 -13.87
CA VAL A 9 -7.00 -3.42 -13.64
C VAL A 9 -6.49 -2.16 -12.94
N ILE A 10 -6.06 -2.31 -11.68
CA ILE A 10 -5.43 -1.23 -10.93
C ILE A 10 -3.98 -1.19 -11.36
N GLU A 11 -3.57 -0.09 -11.99
CA GLU A 11 -2.15 0.13 -12.27
C GLU A 11 -1.37 0.13 -10.95
N PRO A 12 -0.24 -0.59 -10.86
CA PRO A 12 0.48 -0.76 -9.59
C PRO A 12 0.91 0.54 -8.91
N LYS A 13 1.16 1.60 -9.67
CA LYS A 13 1.45 2.94 -9.14
C LYS A 13 0.23 3.63 -8.51
N ASP A 14 -0.96 3.13 -8.79
CA ASP A 14 -2.23 3.72 -8.43
C ASP A 14 -3.06 2.77 -7.55
N VAL A 15 -2.43 2.06 -6.61
CA VAL A 15 -3.17 1.32 -5.59
C VAL A 15 -3.79 2.32 -4.62
N ILE A 16 -4.86 2.96 -5.09
CA ILE A 16 -5.58 3.98 -4.35
C ILE A 16 -6.75 3.35 -3.61
N ILE A 17 -6.71 3.47 -2.31
CA ILE A 17 -7.74 2.96 -1.40
C ILE A 17 -8.47 4.14 -0.75
N GLY A 18 -9.79 4.06 -0.72
CA GLY A 18 -10.66 5.09 -0.17
C GLY A 18 -11.33 5.91 -1.27
N ASN A 19 -11.66 7.17 -0.98
CA ASN A 19 -12.34 8.04 -1.93
C ASN A 19 -11.38 8.51 -3.03
N ALA A 20 -11.56 8.05 -4.26
CA ALA A 20 -10.72 8.43 -5.41
C ALA A 20 -10.72 9.96 -5.66
N ASP A 21 -11.84 10.64 -5.35
CA ASP A 21 -12.00 12.09 -5.51
C ASP A 21 -11.50 12.88 -4.27
N ALA A 22 -10.88 12.21 -3.31
CA ALA A 22 -10.40 12.87 -2.10
C ALA A 22 -9.39 13.96 -2.44
N SER A 23 -9.44 15.02 -1.65
CA SER A 23 -8.55 16.17 -1.85
C SER A 23 -7.16 15.99 -1.27
N VAL A 24 -6.98 14.98 -0.47
CA VAL A 24 -5.72 14.64 0.17
C VAL A 24 -5.39 13.18 -0.11
N THR A 25 -4.22 12.97 -0.70
CA THR A 25 -3.65 11.64 -0.93
C THR A 25 -2.52 11.41 0.07
N ILE A 26 -2.60 10.30 0.78
CA ILE A 26 -1.55 9.82 1.67
C ILE A 26 -0.82 8.70 0.93
N THR A 27 0.45 8.93 0.60
CA THR A 27 1.31 7.89 0.03
C THR A 27 2.12 7.26 1.14
N GLU A 28 2.04 5.93 1.28
CA GLU A 28 2.83 5.15 2.23
C GLU A 28 3.80 4.24 1.47
N PHE A 29 5.09 4.36 1.75
CA PHE A 29 6.09 3.38 1.33
C PHE A 29 6.25 2.32 2.41
N VAL A 30 5.99 1.06 2.06
CA VAL A 30 5.87 -0.07 2.99
C VAL A 30 6.80 -1.23 2.62
N ASP A 31 7.26 -1.94 3.65
CA ASP A 31 7.96 -3.23 3.57
C ASP A 31 7.24 -4.25 4.44
N TYR A 32 6.82 -5.36 3.84
CA TYR A 32 6.00 -6.37 4.53
C TYR A 32 6.73 -7.21 5.58
N GLU A 33 8.08 -7.22 5.61
CA GLU A 33 8.84 -7.85 6.70
C GLU A 33 9.17 -6.85 7.83
N SER A 34 8.92 -5.55 7.63
CA SER A 34 9.22 -4.51 8.62
C SER A 34 8.26 -4.56 9.81
N GLU A 35 8.83 -4.66 11.00
CA GLU A 35 8.07 -4.57 12.24
C GLU A 35 7.44 -3.18 12.44
N LYS A 36 8.17 -2.13 12.07
CA LYS A 36 7.65 -0.75 12.15
C LYS A 36 6.44 -0.56 11.25
N CYS A 37 6.46 -1.10 10.02
CA CYS A 37 5.28 -1.05 9.12
C CYS A 37 4.08 -1.75 9.73
N ALA A 38 4.26 -2.94 10.30
CA ALA A 38 3.17 -3.67 10.96
C ALA A 38 2.60 -2.90 12.17
N GLN A 39 3.46 -2.27 12.99
CA GLN A 39 3.01 -1.47 14.14
C GLN A 39 2.25 -0.20 13.71
N VAL A 40 2.71 0.48 12.65
CA VAL A 40 2.10 1.71 12.17
C VAL A 40 0.80 1.43 11.42
N HIS A 41 0.63 0.25 10.84
CA HIS A 41 -0.59 -0.13 10.11
C HIS A 41 -1.86 0.06 10.93
N GLU A 42 -1.85 -0.21 12.24
CA GLU A 42 -3.01 0.03 13.12
C GLU A 42 -3.37 1.52 13.20
N LEU A 43 -2.37 2.40 13.15
CA LEU A 43 -2.59 3.86 13.09
C LEU A 43 -3.19 4.25 11.72
N VAL A 44 -2.68 3.66 10.64
CA VAL A 44 -3.18 3.88 9.28
C VAL A 44 -4.66 3.48 9.18
N LYS A 45 -5.04 2.30 9.69
CA LYS A 45 -6.45 1.87 9.73
C LYS A 45 -7.35 2.89 10.44
N LYS A 46 -6.90 3.41 11.58
CA LYS A 46 -7.65 4.43 12.31
C LYS A 46 -7.80 5.71 11.50
N VAL A 47 -6.73 6.18 10.87
CA VAL A 47 -6.77 7.36 9.98
C VAL A 47 -7.70 7.13 8.79
N MET A 48 -7.69 5.94 8.18
CA MET A 48 -8.61 5.58 7.10
C MET A 48 -10.07 5.68 7.53
N LEU A 49 -10.40 5.26 8.74
CA LEU A 49 -11.76 5.35 9.30
C LEU A 49 -12.14 6.80 9.60
N ASP A 50 -11.29 7.55 10.30
CA ASP A 50 -11.57 8.91 10.76
C ASP A 50 -11.70 9.92 9.60
N PHE A 51 -11.00 9.68 8.50
CA PHE A 51 -10.93 10.57 7.33
C PHE A 51 -11.50 9.97 6.04
N ASN A 52 -12.24 8.87 6.09
CA ASN A 52 -12.65 8.02 4.97
C ASN A 52 -13.18 8.73 3.71
N LYS A 53 -13.84 9.89 3.87
CA LYS A 53 -14.37 10.69 2.75
C LYS A 53 -13.45 11.82 2.29
N LYS A 54 -12.41 12.14 3.07
CA LYS A 54 -11.55 13.30 2.89
C LYS A 54 -10.18 12.95 2.34
N VAL A 55 -9.75 11.71 2.53
CA VAL A 55 -8.45 11.21 2.13
C VAL A 55 -8.57 9.94 1.31
N ASN A 56 -7.57 9.68 0.50
CA ASN A 56 -7.27 8.37 -0.02
C ASN A 56 -5.84 7.98 0.33
N PHE A 57 -5.55 6.69 0.21
CA PHE A 57 -4.23 6.13 0.43
C PHE A 57 -3.70 5.56 -0.87
N ASN A 58 -2.45 5.88 -1.19
CA ASN A 58 -1.66 5.26 -2.24
C ASN A 58 -0.56 4.43 -1.57
N PHE A 59 -0.70 3.12 -1.61
CA PHE A 59 0.29 2.20 -1.04
C PHE A 59 1.37 1.89 -2.08
N ARG A 60 2.62 2.16 -1.71
CA ARG A 60 3.80 1.95 -2.54
C ARG A 60 4.77 1.01 -1.83
N HIS A 61 5.51 0.25 -2.58
CA HIS A 61 6.35 -0.81 -2.03
C HIS A 61 7.82 -0.36 -1.98
N PHE A 62 8.45 -0.53 -0.83
CA PHE A 62 9.87 -0.21 -0.63
C PHE A 62 10.58 -1.35 0.11
N PRO A 63 10.72 -2.53 -0.54
CA PRO A 63 11.33 -3.70 0.09
C PRO A 63 12.82 -3.48 0.37
N LEU A 64 13.23 -3.64 1.63
CA LEU A 64 14.63 -3.54 2.07
C LEU A 64 15.37 -4.85 1.80
N VAL A 65 15.51 -5.23 0.54
CA VAL A 65 15.93 -6.57 0.08
C VAL A 65 17.27 -7.06 0.64
N LYS A 66 18.13 -6.16 1.12
CA LYS A 66 19.39 -6.52 1.78
C LYS A 66 19.21 -7.21 3.13
N ILE A 67 18.11 -6.93 3.82
CA ILE A 67 17.78 -7.45 5.16
C ILE A 67 16.44 -8.20 5.19
N HIS A 68 15.53 -7.91 4.27
CA HIS A 68 14.18 -8.47 4.14
C HIS A 68 14.04 -9.22 2.81
N GLN A 69 14.50 -10.46 2.79
CA GLN A 69 14.63 -11.24 1.55
C GLN A 69 13.30 -11.63 0.90
N ARG A 70 12.20 -11.65 1.68
CA ARG A 70 10.87 -12.03 1.20
C ARG A 70 9.96 -10.83 0.91
N ALA A 71 10.36 -9.63 1.33
CA ALA A 71 9.56 -8.42 1.20
C ALA A 71 9.19 -8.10 -0.25
N HIS A 72 10.12 -8.30 -1.20
CA HIS A 72 9.86 -8.08 -2.62
C HIS A 72 8.74 -9.00 -3.14
N LYS A 73 8.82 -10.31 -2.82
CA LYS A 73 7.81 -11.27 -3.26
C LYS A 73 6.47 -11.06 -2.57
N ALA A 74 6.46 -10.61 -1.32
CA ALA A 74 5.24 -10.21 -0.62
C ALA A 74 4.60 -8.97 -1.28
N ALA A 75 5.40 -7.99 -1.71
CA ALA A 75 4.91 -6.84 -2.47
C ALA A 75 4.26 -7.27 -3.80
N GLU A 76 4.87 -8.20 -4.55
CA GLU A 76 4.25 -8.79 -5.75
C GLU A 76 2.91 -9.47 -5.43
N ALA A 77 2.80 -10.14 -4.28
CA ALA A 77 1.54 -10.77 -3.86
C ALA A 77 0.44 -9.74 -3.57
N ALA A 78 0.80 -8.61 -2.95
CA ALA A 78 -0.15 -7.52 -2.70
C ALA A 78 -0.64 -6.89 -4.01
N ILE A 79 0.27 -6.65 -4.98
CA ILE A 79 -0.08 -6.15 -6.31
C ILE A 79 -0.98 -7.16 -7.06
N GLY A 80 -0.65 -8.45 -6.99
CA GLY A 80 -1.48 -9.51 -7.57
C GLY A 80 -2.88 -9.56 -6.96
N ALA A 81 -2.99 -9.35 -5.65
CA ALA A 81 -4.28 -9.27 -4.96
C ALA A 81 -5.07 -8.01 -5.35
N ALA A 82 -4.39 -6.89 -5.60
CA ALA A 82 -5.01 -5.67 -6.09
C ALA A 82 -5.74 -5.87 -7.43
N GLN A 83 -5.19 -6.72 -8.31
CA GLN A 83 -5.82 -7.06 -9.59
C GLN A 83 -7.17 -7.79 -9.43
N GLU A 84 -7.42 -8.33 -8.23
CA GLU A 84 -8.67 -9.02 -7.88
C GLU A 84 -9.52 -8.22 -6.87
N GLY A 85 -9.20 -6.93 -6.67
CA GLY A 85 -9.89 -6.09 -5.69
C GLY A 85 -9.67 -6.50 -4.23
N LYS A 86 -8.57 -7.23 -3.95
CA LYS A 86 -8.24 -7.83 -2.64
C LYS A 86 -6.97 -7.26 -2.03
N PHE A 87 -6.63 -6.01 -2.39
CA PHE A 87 -5.38 -5.40 -1.90
C PHE A 87 -5.34 -5.29 -0.38
N LEU A 88 -6.38 -4.69 0.24
CA LEU A 88 -6.37 -4.44 1.69
C LEU A 88 -6.31 -5.73 2.50
N GLU A 89 -7.08 -6.73 2.10
CA GLU A 89 -7.08 -8.02 2.77
C GLU A 89 -5.69 -8.68 2.69
N MET A 90 -5.04 -8.62 1.53
CA MET A 90 -3.68 -9.14 1.37
C MET A 90 -2.68 -8.30 2.15
N HIS A 91 -2.76 -6.98 2.07
CA HIS A 91 -1.88 -6.05 2.77
C HIS A 91 -1.90 -6.31 4.30
N GLU A 92 -3.08 -6.43 4.88
CA GLU A 92 -3.25 -6.75 6.30
C GLU A 92 -2.70 -8.14 6.63
N MET A 93 -3.04 -9.15 5.83
CA MET A 93 -2.55 -10.52 6.00
C MET A 93 -1.01 -10.60 6.01
N LEU A 94 -0.35 -9.89 5.09
CA LEU A 94 1.10 -9.86 4.97
C LEU A 94 1.76 -9.19 6.19
N LEU A 95 1.26 -8.05 6.64
CA LEU A 95 1.80 -7.34 7.81
C LEU A 95 1.62 -8.13 9.10
N GLN A 96 0.47 -8.77 9.29
CA GLN A 96 0.19 -9.63 10.46
C GLN A 96 1.09 -10.87 10.48
N ASN A 97 1.43 -11.39 9.30
CA ASN A 97 2.23 -12.62 9.14
C ASN A 97 3.65 -12.35 8.62
N ARG A 98 4.22 -11.19 8.89
CA ARG A 98 5.49 -10.68 8.34
C ARG A 98 6.68 -11.64 8.42
N ARG A 99 6.64 -12.63 9.29
CA ARG A 99 7.69 -13.65 9.44
C ARG A 99 7.48 -14.87 8.53
N HIS A 100 6.33 -15.00 7.90
CA HIS A 100 5.92 -16.17 7.12
C HIS A 100 5.49 -15.78 5.70
N LEU A 101 6.39 -15.18 4.91
CA LEU A 101 6.13 -14.63 3.58
C LEU A 101 6.75 -15.48 2.45
N GLY A 102 6.88 -16.80 2.66
CA GLY A 102 7.32 -17.71 1.59
C GLY A 102 6.27 -17.86 0.49
N THR A 103 6.69 -18.11 -0.76
CA THR A 103 5.82 -18.12 -1.94
C THR A 103 4.62 -19.08 -1.79
N ILE A 104 4.83 -20.26 -1.17
CA ILE A 104 3.73 -21.21 -0.92
C ILE A 104 2.75 -20.64 0.13
N THR A 105 3.26 -19.96 1.15
CA THR A 105 2.45 -19.32 2.18
C THR A 105 1.63 -18.15 1.58
N LEU A 106 2.25 -17.35 0.70
CA LEU A 106 1.55 -16.28 -0.03
C LEU A 106 0.36 -16.83 -0.85
N LYS A 107 0.52 -18.01 -1.48
CA LYS A 107 -0.60 -18.68 -2.14
C LYS A 107 -1.71 -19.06 -1.16
N SER A 108 -1.35 -19.54 0.04
CA SER A 108 -2.36 -19.89 1.06
C SER A 108 -3.12 -18.65 1.51
N TYR A 109 -2.44 -17.53 1.74
CA TYR A 109 -3.07 -16.24 2.07
C TYR A 109 -4.01 -15.76 0.97
N ALA A 110 -3.58 -15.85 -0.30
CA ALA A 110 -4.43 -15.52 -1.43
C ALA A 110 -5.73 -16.34 -1.43
N LYS A 111 -5.65 -17.65 -1.18
CA LYS A 111 -6.82 -18.50 -1.05
C LYS A 111 -7.70 -18.11 0.13
N GLU A 112 -7.12 -17.81 1.28
CA GLU A 112 -7.82 -17.44 2.52
C GLU A 112 -8.64 -16.15 2.36
N ILE A 113 -8.09 -15.15 1.66
CA ILE A 113 -8.79 -13.90 1.36
C ILE A 113 -9.75 -14.00 0.15
N GLY A 114 -9.90 -15.20 -0.42
CA GLY A 114 -10.87 -15.48 -1.49
C GLY A 114 -10.39 -15.19 -2.90
N ILE A 115 -9.08 -15.13 -3.15
CA ILE A 115 -8.54 -15.05 -4.51
C ILE A 115 -8.72 -16.41 -5.18
N THR A 116 -9.45 -16.43 -6.30
CA THR A 116 -9.78 -17.65 -7.07
C THR A 116 -8.92 -17.82 -8.32
N ASN A 117 -8.07 -16.85 -8.63
CA ASN A 117 -7.19 -16.90 -9.79
C ASN A 117 -6.19 -18.06 -9.68
N LYS A 118 -6.37 -19.06 -10.55
CA LYS A 118 -5.54 -20.27 -10.57
C LYS A 118 -4.08 -19.98 -10.96
N SER A 119 -3.82 -18.87 -11.66
CA SER A 119 -2.47 -18.49 -12.07
C SER A 119 -1.69 -17.75 -10.98
N PHE A 120 -2.31 -17.33 -9.88
CA PHE A 120 -1.70 -16.48 -8.85
C PHE A 120 -0.32 -16.99 -8.39
N LEU A 121 -0.19 -18.31 -8.13
CA LEU A 121 1.11 -18.89 -7.76
C LEU A 121 2.14 -18.79 -8.90
N ASN A 122 1.72 -19.09 -10.12
CA ASN A 122 2.60 -19.01 -11.29
C ASN A 122 3.02 -17.56 -11.57
N ASP A 123 2.10 -16.61 -11.40
CA ASP A 123 2.37 -15.18 -11.52
C ASP A 123 3.44 -14.74 -10.50
N LEU A 124 3.38 -15.24 -9.25
CA LEU A 124 4.40 -14.99 -8.23
C LEU A 124 5.74 -15.65 -8.57
N ILE A 125 5.72 -16.93 -8.98
CA ILE A 125 6.95 -17.68 -9.34
C ILE A 125 7.68 -16.98 -10.50
N ASN A 126 6.94 -16.52 -11.50
CA ASN A 126 7.47 -15.85 -12.69
C ASN A 126 7.71 -14.34 -12.50
N SER A 127 7.57 -13.83 -11.27
CA SER A 127 7.76 -12.39 -10.96
C SER A 127 6.98 -11.46 -11.90
N LYS A 128 5.74 -11.81 -12.22
CA LYS A 128 4.88 -11.02 -13.11
C LYS A 128 4.74 -9.57 -12.69
N TYR A 129 4.74 -9.31 -11.38
CA TYR A 129 4.60 -7.98 -10.80
C TYR A 129 5.93 -7.37 -10.30
N GLY A 130 7.05 -8.05 -10.58
CA GLY A 130 8.37 -7.64 -10.09
C GLY A 130 8.80 -6.25 -10.56
N TRP A 131 8.50 -5.89 -11.82
CA TRP A 131 8.81 -4.58 -12.37
C TRP A 131 8.10 -3.45 -11.63
N PHE A 132 6.85 -3.64 -11.26
CA PHE A 132 6.07 -2.64 -10.54
C PHE A 132 6.63 -2.39 -9.14
N VAL A 133 7.11 -3.44 -8.47
CA VAL A 133 7.81 -3.30 -7.19
C VAL A 133 9.13 -2.56 -7.36
N GLN A 134 9.86 -2.79 -8.47
CA GLN A 134 11.09 -2.07 -8.76
C GLN A 134 10.83 -0.59 -9.09
N ASP A 135 9.76 -0.29 -9.81
CA ASP A 135 9.34 1.08 -10.09
C ASP A 135 8.98 1.82 -8.79
N ASP A 136 8.22 1.18 -7.89
CA ASP A 136 7.91 1.74 -6.59
C ASP A 136 9.17 2.02 -5.76
N LEU A 137 10.11 1.06 -5.74
CA LEU A 137 11.38 1.21 -5.05
C LEU A 137 12.19 2.38 -5.63
N LYS A 138 12.28 2.47 -6.97
CA LYS A 138 12.97 3.55 -7.65
C LYS A 138 12.35 4.91 -7.33
N ASP A 139 11.04 5.03 -7.45
CA ASP A 139 10.33 6.27 -7.13
C ASP A 139 10.55 6.67 -5.65
N GLY A 140 10.54 5.69 -4.73
CA GLY A 140 10.86 5.94 -3.33
C GLY A 140 12.28 6.48 -3.13
N ILE A 141 13.27 5.90 -3.82
CA ILE A 141 14.66 6.39 -3.77
C ILE A 141 14.74 7.82 -4.31
N ASP A 142 14.11 8.10 -5.45
CA ASP A 142 14.10 9.43 -6.08
C ASP A 142 13.41 10.47 -5.18
N LEU A 143 12.41 10.07 -4.39
CA LEU A 143 11.74 10.89 -3.38
C LEU A 143 12.50 10.99 -2.04
N GLY A 144 13.66 10.36 -1.92
CA GLY A 144 14.49 10.40 -0.71
C GLY A 144 13.99 9.53 0.43
N VAL A 145 13.24 8.44 0.14
CA VAL A 145 12.89 7.41 1.12
C VAL A 145 14.16 6.65 1.50
N LYS A 146 14.43 6.57 2.81
CA LYS A 146 15.61 5.88 3.38
C LYS A 146 15.24 4.80 4.39
N GLU A 147 14.01 4.85 4.89
CA GLU A 147 13.46 3.92 5.88
C GLU A 147 11.97 3.72 5.63
N VAL A 148 11.40 2.69 6.26
CA VAL A 148 9.98 2.36 6.17
C VAL A 148 9.38 2.16 7.57
N PRO A 149 8.10 2.52 7.77
CA PRO A 149 7.25 3.21 6.81
C PRO A 149 7.67 4.67 6.60
N THR A 150 7.50 5.20 5.39
CA THR A 150 7.63 6.62 5.08
C THR A 150 6.34 7.12 4.47
N PHE A 151 5.85 8.28 4.92
CA PHE A 151 4.61 8.89 4.48
C PHE A 151 4.84 10.20 3.74
N PHE A 152 4.04 10.39 2.69
CA PHE A 152 3.89 11.66 2.00
C PHE A 152 2.42 12.05 2.00
N ILE A 153 2.12 13.33 2.18
CA ILE A 153 0.75 13.85 2.07
C ILE A 153 0.74 14.91 0.96
N ASN A 154 0.02 14.61 -0.12
CA ASN A 154 0.04 15.42 -1.35
C ASN A 154 1.46 15.70 -1.87
N GLY A 155 2.38 14.73 -1.76
CA GLY A 155 3.76 14.83 -2.18
C GLY A 155 4.71 15.51 -1.18
N GLU A 156 4.22 16.02 -0.05
CA GLU A 156 5.04 16.59 1.02
C GLU A 156 5.36 15.49 2.04
N LYS A 157 6.65 15.25 2.31
CA LYS A 157 7.11 14.20 3.21
C LYS A 157 6.77 14.53 4.66
N LEU A 158 6.20 13.55 5.39
CA LEU A 158 6.03 13.66 6.84
C LEU A 158 7.35 13.38 7.53
N GLU A 159 7.88 14.38 8.21
CA GLU A 159 9.12 14.26 8.98
C GLU A 159 8.86 13.98 10.46
N GLY A 160 9.80 13.31 11.11
CA GLY A 160 9.76 13.00 12.54
C GLY A 160 9.01 11.71 12.89
N ASN A 161 8.55 11.62 14.14
CA ASN A 161 7.93 10.40 14.65
C ASN A 161 6.52 10.20 14.10
N ILE A 162 6.27 9.03 13.53
CA ILE A 162 4.95 8.63 13.01
C ILE A 162 4.10 8.17 14.21
N ASN A 163 3.04 8.93 14.48
CA ASN A 163 2.02 8.60 15.46
C ASN A 163 0.66 9.18 15.01
N ILE A 164 -0.40 8.81 15.69
CA ILE A 164 -1.75 9.24 15.30
C ILE A 164 -1.88 10.78 15.27
N LYS A 165 -1.23 11.48 16.21
CA LYS A 165 -1.27 12.94 16.27
C LYS A 165 -0.57 13.56 15.07
N SER A 166 0.68 13.16 14.77
CA SER A 166 1.47 13.72 13.65
C SER A 166 0.76 13.48 12.31
N LEU A 167 0.21 12.28 12.08
CA LEU A 167 -0.57 11.98 10.87
C LEU A 167 -1.83 12.84 10.79
N THR A 168 -2.60 12.94 11.88
CA THR A 168 -3.84 13.72 11.93
C THR A 168 -3.59 15.21 11.70
N ASP A 169 -2.57 15.77 12.35
CA ASP A 169 -2.21 17.20 12.22
C ASP A 169 -1.80 17.51 10.78
N PHE A 170 -0.96 16.67 10.18
CA PHE A 170 -0.48 16.87 8.82
C PHE A 170 -1.61 16.75 7.77
N ILE A 171 -2.55 15.80 7.94
CA ILE A 171 -3.75 15.68 7.11
C ILE A 171 -4.63 16.92 7.23
N ASN A 172 -4.87 17.39 8.46
CA ASN A 172 -5.70 18.57 8.69
C ASN A 172 -5.09 19.82 8.06
N ASP A 173 -3.78 19.99 8.10
CA ASP A 173 -3.10 21.10 7.47
C ASP A 173 -3.19 21.03 5.94
N ALA A 174 -3.05 19.85 5.35
CA ALA A 174 -3.25 19.65 3.92
C ALA A 174 -4.70 19.97 3.48
N LEU A 175 -5.69 19.60 4.29
CA LEU A 175 -7.10 19.92 4.05
C LEU A 175 -7.38 21.42 4.13
N LYS A 176 -6.73 22.16 5.05
CA LYS A 176 -6.84 23.63 5.16
C LYS A 176 -6.21 24.33 3.96
N LYS A 177 -4.97 23.98 3.59
CA LYS A 177 -4.24 24.54 2.43
C LYS A 177 -5.09 24.49 1.15
N LYS A 178 -5.86 23.39 0.94
CA LYS A 178 -6.69 23.25 -0.25
C LYS A 178 -7.98 24.07 -0.22
N LYS A 179 -8.58 24.29 0.96
CA LYS A 179 -9.74 25.18 1.10
C LYS A 179 -9.38 26.62 0.72
N THR A 180 -8.20 27.09 1.14
CA THR A 180 -7.71 28.46 0.84
C THR A 180 -7.46 28.63 -0.66
N ARG A 181 -6.93 27.60 -1.36
CA ARG A 181 -6.68 27.66 -2.82
C ARG A 181 -7.95 27.63 -3.67
N LYS A 182 -9.08 27.15 -3.14
CA LYS A 182 -10.39 27.16 -3.84
C LYS A 182 -11.17 28.45 -3.61
N ALA A 183 -10.80 29.24 -2.59
CA ALA A 183 -11.45 30.48 -2.22
C ALA A 183 -10.76 31.75 -2.78
N ALA A 184 -9.60 31.58 -3.41
CA ALA A 184 -8.84 32.62 -4.12
C ALA A 184 -8.96 32.42 -5.63
#